data_bb50db815437da9a1d735ee28a38423a
#
_entry.id   bb50db815437da9a1d735ee28a38423a
#
_cell.length_a   1.000
_cell.length_b   1.000
_cell.length_c   1.000
_cell.angle_alpha   90.00
_cell.angle_beta   90.00
_cell.angle_gamma   90.00
#
_symmetry.space_group_name_H-M   'P 1'
#
loop_
_entity.id
_entity.type
_entity.pdbx_description
1 polymer ?
#
loop_
_entity_poly.entity_id
_entity_poly.type
_entity_poly.pdbx_seq_one_letter_code
_entity_poly.pdbx_strand_id
1 'polypeptide(L)'
;MPVLTVYLSRLIGVVALIIATAMLADKAMVITAVGHLGEDRAALLLLGFIRVACGAGIVLIHNVWSKGFWSLVVTLTGWALLVRGVMVLFVPPEVMASLAASAHVVDFYYLYSAIPLVLGAYLTLRGFSAPTAGPDAVAAAGPVTRQPGKRR
;
A
#
# COMPACT_ATOMS: atom_id res chain seq x y z
N MET A 1 7.93 16.62 -7.50
CA MET A 1 7.32 15.26 -7.38
C MET A 1 5.82 15.42 -7.28
N PRO A 2 4.98 14.53 -7.80
CA PRO A 2 3.55 14.68 -7.64
C PRO A 2 3.18 14.58 -6.16
N VAL A 3 2.46 15.57 -5.64
CA VAL A 3 2.02 15.69 -4.24
C VAL A 3 1.33 14.40 -3.77
N LEU A 4 0.61 13.75 -4.69
CA LEU A 4 -0.09 12.51 -4.45
C LEU A 4 0.83 11.33 -4.12
N THR A 5 1.99 11.21 -4.77
CA THR A 5 2.97 10.15 -4.46
C THR A 5 3.48 10.28 -3.02
N VAL A 6 3.75 11.51 -2.59
CA VAL A 6 4.21 11.80 -1.22
C VAL A 6 3.13 11.41 -0.22
N TYR A 7 1.89 11.82 -0.47
CA TYR A 7 0.76 11.50 0.42
C TYR A 7 0.52 9.99 0.53
N LEU A 8 0.45 9.29 -0.61
CA LEU A 8 0.27 7.84 -0.62
C LEU A 8 1.41 7.11 0.07
N SER A 9 2.64 7.56 -0.11
CA SER A 9 3.79 6.95 0.57
C SER A 9 3.73 7.12 2.08
N ARG A 10 3.32 8.29 2.57
CA ARG A 10 3.12 8.52 4.01
C ARG A 10 2.03 7.62 4.56
N LEU A 11 0.88 7.57 3.89
CA LEU A 11 -0.26 6.76 4.31
C LEU A 11 0.08 5.27 4.32
N ILE A 12 0.55 4.73 3.19
CA ILE A 12 0.90 3.31 3.05
C ILE A 12 2.05 2.96 4.01
N GLY A 13 3.05 3.82 4.11
CA GLY A 13 4.21 3.61 4.97
C GLY A 13 3.84 3.49 6.45
N VAL A 14 3.06 4.43 6.96
CA VAL A 14 2.59 4.43 8.36
C VAL A 14 1.70 3.20 8.64
N VAL A 15 0.75 2.89 7.76
CA VAL A 15 -0.12 1.71 7.92
C VAL A 15 0.71 0.42 7.91
N ALA A 16 1.67 0.30 6.99
CA ALA A 16 2.53 -0.88 6.92
C ALA A 16 3.40 -1.03 8.17
N LEU A 17 3.92 0.06 8.74
CA LEU A 17 4.65 0.04 10.00
C LEU A 17 3.78 -0.40 11.19
N ILE A 18 2.55 0.10 11.28
CA ILE A 18 1.61 -0.32 12.32
C ILE A 18 1.35 -1.82 12.23
N ILE A 19 1.07 -2.32 11.02
CA ILE A 19 0.84 -3.76 10.78
C ILE A 19 2.09 -4.57 11.14
N ALA A 20 3.27 -4.16 10.71
CA ALA A 20 4.53 -4.83 11.01
C ALA A 20 4.80 -4.88 12.52
N THR A 21 4.57 -3.77 13.22
CA THR A 21 4.73 -3.70 14.68
C THR A 21 3.78 -4.64 15.39
N ALA A 22 2.50 -4.69 14.98
CA ALA A 22 1.51 -5.61 15.53
C ALA A 22 1.92 -7.08 15.29
N MET A 23 2.42 -7.42 14.09
CA MET A 23 2.94 -8.76 13.77
C MET A 23 4.14 -9.14 14.62
N LEU A 24 5.03 -8.22 14.91
CA LEU A 24 6.23 -8.49 15.71
C LEU A 24 5.95 -8.55 17.21
N ALA A 25 4.93 -7.82 17.68
CA ALA A 25 4.58 -7.75 19.10
C ALA A 25 4.03 -9.06 19.64
N ASP A 26 3.13 -9.71 18.90
CA ASP A 26 2.51 -10.98 19.34
C ASP A 26 2.22 -11.90 18.15
N LYS A 27 3.18 -12.79 17.88
CA LYS A 27 3.05 -13.81 16.84
C LYS A 27 1.86 -14.74 17.07
N ALA A 28 1.62 -15.17 18.32
CA ALA A 28 0.58 -16.13 18.64
C ALA A 28 -0.81 -15.53 18.41
N MET A 29 -1.02 -14.30 18.88
CA MET A 29 -2.25 -13.55 18.66
C MET A 29 -2.54 -13.37 17.16
N VAL A 30 -1.54 -12.97 16.37
CA VAL A 30 -1.73 -12.75 14.92
C VAL A 30 -2.06 -14.05 14.20
N ILE A 31 -1.37 -15.15 14.47
CA ILE A 31 -1.65 -16.45 13.85
C ILE A 31 -3.05 -16.92 14.19
N THR A 32 -3.46 -16.81 15.46
CA THR A 32 -4.81 -17.18 15.91
C THR A 32 -5.88 -16.32 15.25
N ALA A 33 -5.69 -15.01 15.23
CA ALA A 33 -6.62 -14.07 14.59
C ALA A 33 -6.77 -14.31 13.07
N VAL A 34 -5.67 -14.61 12.37
CA VAL A 34 -5.71 -14.93 10.94
C VAL A 34 -6.39 -16.31 10.73
N GLY A 35 -6.19 -17.27 11.62
CA GLY A 35 -6.88 -18.56 11.57
C GLY A 35 -8.39 -18.39 11.68
N HIS A 36 -8.88 -17.71 12.71
CA HIS A 36 -10.32 -17.43 12.88
C HIS A 36 -10.91 -16.60 11.73
N LEU A 37 -10.17 -15.63 11.23
CA LEU A 37 -10.59 -14.86 10.06
C LEU A 37 -10.75 -15.76 8.82
N GLY A 38 -9.90 -16.80 8.68
CA GLY A 38 -9.98 -17.76 7.59
C GLY A 38 -11.23 -18.64 7.64
N GLU A 39 -11.80 -18.87 8.82
CA GLU A 39 -13.02 -19.67 9.04
C GLU A 39 -14.30 -18.85 8.83
N ASP A 40 -14.23 -17.52 9.01
CA ASP A 40 -15.39 -16.61 8.84
C ASP A 40 -15.46 -16.09 7.40
N ARG A 41 -16.38 -16.65 6.62
CA ARG A 41 -16.60 -16.27 5.23
C ARG A 41 -17.05 -14.81 5.07
N ALA A 42 -17.84 -14.29 6.00
CA ALA A 42 -18.29 -12.89 5.93
C ALA A 42 -17.13 -11.93 6.17
N ALA A 43 -16.28 -12.23 7.15
CA ALA A 43 -15.08 -11.45 7.41
C ALA A 43 -14.07 -11.51 6.24
N LEU A 44 -13.90 -12.69 5.61
CA LEU A 44 -13.06 -12.84 4.41
C LEU A 44 -13.59 -11.99 3.24
N LEU A 45 -14.91 -12.02 2.97
CA LEU A 45 -15.51 -11.21 1.92
C LEU A 45 -15.30 -9.72 2.19
N LEU A 46 -15.56 -9.26 3.41
CA LEU A 46 -15.34 -7.87 3.79
C LEU A 46 -13.88 -7.46 3.59
N LEU A 47 -12.95 -8.29 4.04
CA LEU A 47 -11.51 -8.05 3.87
C LEU A 47 -11.13 -8.00 2.38
N GLY A 48 -11.70 -8.89 1.57
CA GLY A 48 -11.51 -8.92 0.12
C GLY A 48 -11.98 -7.62 -0.54
N PHE A 49 -13.19 -7.16 -0.21
CA PHE A 49 -13.72 -5.88 -0.72
C PHE A 49 -12.86 -4.69 -0.31
N ILE A 50 -12.45 -4.60 0.95
CA ILE A 50 -11.58 -3.53 1.44
C ILE A 50 -10.24 -3.53 0.66
N ARG A 51 -9.63 -4.69 0.46
CA ARG A 51 -8.37 -4.82 -0.29
C ARG A 51 -8.52 -4.43 -1.76
N VAL A 52 -9.61 -4.85 -2.41
CA VAL A 52 -9.90 -4.46 -3.80
C VAL A 52 -10.12 -2.95 -3.90
N ALA A 53 -10.91 -2.37 -3.01
CA ALA A 53 -11.18 -0.93 -3.01
C ALA A 53 -9.91 -0.12 -2.80
N CYS A 54 -9.09 -0.48 -1.81
CA CYS A 54 -7.82 0.19 -1.54
C CYS A 54 -6.82 0.00 -2.69
N GLY A 55 -6.68 -1.23 -3.19
CA GLY A 55 -5.77 -1.55 -4.29
C GLY A 55 -6.17 -0.86 -5.59
N ALA A 56 -7.44 -0.91 -5.96
CA ALA A 56 -7.98 -0.21 -7.12
C ALA A 56 -7.82 1.31 -6.97
N GLY A 57 -8.12 1.87 -5.80
CA GLY A 57 -7.92 3.28 -5.52
C GLY A 57 -6.47 3.71 -5.76
N ILE A 58 -5.49 2.94 -5.25
CA ILE A 58 -4.08 3.24 -5.46
C ILE A 58 -3.72 3.12 -6.96
N VAL A 59 -4.12 2.03 -7.62
CA VAL A 59 -3.77 1.78 -9.04
C VAL A 59 -4.42 2.81 -9.96
N LEU A 60 -5.68 3.18 -9.75
CA LEU A 60 -6.37 4.16 -10.59
C LEU A 60 -5.80 5.58 -10.44
N ILE A 61 -5.42 5.93 -9.21
CA ILE A 61 -4.92 7.27 -8.91
C ILE A 61 -3.41 7.38 -9.18
N HIS A 62 -2.66 6.28 -8.99
CA HIS A 62 -1.20 6.28 -9.02
C HIS A 62 -0.63 5.10 -9.82
N ASN A 63 -0.93 5.04 -11.11
CA ASN A 63 -0.36 4.04 -12.02
C ASN A 63 0.88 4.62 -12.75
N VAL A 64 1.94 4.86 -11.99
CA VAL A 64 3.16 5.51 -12.51
C VAL A 64 4.33 4.55 -12.50
N TRP A 65 4.73 4.07 -13.69
CA TRP A 65 5.80 3.08 -13.88
C TRP A 65 7.19 3.69 -14.14
N SER A 66 7.27 4.97 -14.56
CA SER A 66 8.51 5.54 -15.12
C SER A 66 9.15 6.68 -14.32
N LYS A 67 8.58 7.07 -13.18
CA LYS A 67 9.06 8.24 -12.40
C LYS A 67 10.00 7.88 -11.22
N GLY A 68 10.70 6.74 -11.31
CA GLY A 68 11.69 6.31 -10.31
C GLY A 68 11.21 5.18 -9.39
N PHE A 69 12.17 4.54 -8.71
CA PHE A 69 11.94 3.37 -7.88
C PHE A 69 10.88 3.58 -6.78
N TRP A 70 10.84 4.75 -6.17
CA TRP A 70 9.84 5.11 -5.17
C TRP A 70 8.39 5.03 -5.69
N SER A 71 8.15 5.61 -6.86
CA SER A 71 6.82 5.58 -7.51
C SER A 71 6.40 4.17 -7.88
N LEU A 72 7.37 3.36 -8.35
CA LEU A 72 7.18 1.95 -8.66
C LEU A 72 6.73 1.14 -7.43
N VAL A 73 7.35 1.37 -6.27
CA VAL A 73 7.00 0.66 -5.02
C VAL A 73 5.54 0.95 -4.61
N VAL A 74 5.09 2.21 -4.71
CA VAL A 74 3.69 2.57 -4.44
C VAL A 74 2.74 1.88 -5.40
N THR A 75 3.06 1.89 -6.70
CA THR A 75 2.24 1.22 -7.73
C THR A 75 2.17 -0.30 -7.50
N LEU A 76 3.30 -0.95 -7.24
CA LEU A 76 3.36 -2.38 -6.95
C LEU A 76 2.57 -2.75 -5.69
N THR A 77 2.59 -1.91 -4.66
CA THR A 77 1.79 -2.12 -3.44
C THR A 77 0.29 -2.08 -3.78
N GLY A 78 -0.15 -1.14 -4.61
CA GLY A 78 -1.54 -1.07 -5.08
C GLY A 78 -1.95 -2.33 -5.85
N TRP A 79 -1.12 -2.79 -6.78
CA TRP A 79 -1.37 -4.02 -7.53
C TRP A 79 -1.38 -5.26 -6.64
N ALA A 80 -0.46 -5.38 -5.69
CA ALA A 80 -0.41 -6.49 -4.74
C ALA A 80 -1.68 -6.56 -3.88
N LEU A 81 -2.18 -5.41 -3.39
CA LEU A 81 -3.44 -5.35 -2.65
C LEU A 81 -4.63 -5.75 -3.52
N LEU A 82 -4.69 -5.24 -4.75
CA LEU A 82 -5.77 -5.54 -5.69
C LEU A 82 -5.83 -7.04 -6.01
N VAL A 83 -4.70 -7.62 -6.43
CA VAL A 83 -4.63 -9.05 -6.77
C VAL A 83 -4.97 -9.93 -5.57
N ARG A 84 -4.39 -9.65 -4.39
CA ARG A 84 -4.73 -10.39 -3.16
C ARG A 84 -6.19 -10.22 -2.75
N GLY A 85 -6.77 -9.04 -2.95
CA GLY A 85 -8.19 -8.82 -2.68
C GLY A 85 -9.07 -9.65 -3.60
N VAL A 86 -8.78 -9.66 -4.90
CA VAL A 86 -9.47 -10.50 -5.88
C VAL A 86 -9.33 -11.99 -5.55
N MET A 87 -8.12 -12.44 -5.19
CA MET A 87 -7.90 -13.84 -4.79
C MET A 87 -8.79 -14.24 -3.60
N VAL A 88 -8.88 -13.38 -2.57
CA VAL A 88 -9.72 -13.66 -1.39
C VAL A 88 -11.21 -13.73 -1.73
N LEU A 89 -11.68 -12.97 -2.73
CA LEU A 89 -13.09 -12.97 -3.15
C LEU A 89 -13.47 -14.21 -3.98
N PHE A 90 -12.57 -14.66 -4.85
CA PHE A 90 -12.90 -15.69 -5.86
C PHE A 90 -12.30 -17.06 -5.59
N VAL A 91 -11.21 -17.14 -4.83
CA VAL A 91 -10.55 -18.41 -4.53
C VAL A 91 -11.18 -19.03 -3.28
N PRO A 92 -11.53 -20.34 -3.30
CA PRO A 92 -12.05 -21.04 -2.13
C PRO A 92 -11.08 -20.99 -0.94
N PRO A 93 -11.60 -20.86 0.30
CA PRO A 93 -10.76 -20.80 1.50
C PRO A 93 -9.79 -21.97 1.65
N GLU A 94 -10.20 -23.16 1.23
CA GLU A 94 -9.39 -24.38 1.28
C GLU A 94 -8.15 -24.29 0.40
N VAL A 95 -8.30 -23.70 -0.79
CA VAL A 95 -7.18 -23.45 -1.71
C VAL A 95 -6.26 -22.37 -1.16
N MET A 96 -6.81 -21.32 -0.55
CA MET A 96 -6.01 -20.28 0.11
C MET A 96 -5.22 -20.85 1.29
N ALA A 97 -5.83 -21.74 2.09
CA ALA A 97 -5.16 -22.41 3.19
C ALA A 97 -4.02 -23.32 2.69
N SER A 98 -4.25 -24.07 1.61
CA SER A 98 -3.22 -24.95 1.02
C SER A 98 -2.05 -24.14 0.43
N LEU A 99 -2.32 -22.99 -0.19
CA LEU A 99 -1.28 -22.07 -0.67
C LEU A 99 -0.46 -21.47 0.50
N ALA A 100 -1.13 -21.08 1.58
CA ALA A 100 -0.45 -20.59 2.77
C ALA A 100 0.42 -21.67 3.44
N ALA A 101 -0.07 -22.91 3.50
CA ALA A 101 0.69 -24.05 4.02
C ALA A 101 1.90 -24.37 3.13
N SER A 102 1.74 -24.39 1.81
CA SER A 102 2.84 -24.63 0.87
C SER A 102 3.91 -23.53 0.90
N ALA A 103 3.51 -22.30 1.20
CA ALA A 103 4.42 -21.18 1.40
C ALA A 103 5.08 -21.15 2.78
N HIS A 104 4.79 -22.11 3.67
CA HIS A 104 5.35 -22.23 5.02
C HIS A 104 5.25 -20.91 5.82
N VAL A 105 4.10 -20.23 5.70
CA VAL A 105 3.90 -18.88 6.27
C VAL A 105 4.13 -18.84 7.78
N VAL A 106 3.78 -19.92 8.50
CA VAL A 106 3.98 -20.01 9.95
C VAL A 106 5.45 -20.20 10.31
N ASP A 107 6.20 -20.99 9.52
CA ASP A 107 7.61 -21.29 9.74
C ASP A 107 8.47 -20.05 9.44
N PHE A 108 8.16 -19.36 8.35
CA PHE A 108 8.84 -18.12 7.93
C PHE A 108 8.13 -16.85 8.39
N TYR A 109 7.37 -16.91 9.47
CA TYR A 109 6.56 -15.78 9.97
C TYR A 109 7.33 -14.48 10.08
N TYR A 110 8.52 -14.49 10.67
CA TYR A 110 9.33 -13.29 10.82
C TYR A 110 9.85 -12.74 9.49
N LEU A 111 10.10 -13.61 8.52
CA LEU A 111 10.47 -13.19 7.17
C LEU A 111 9.30 -12.46 6.49
N TYR A 112 8.08 -12.99 6.62
CA TYR A 112 6.88 -12.35 6.11
C TYR A 112 6.56 -11.04 6.84
N SER A 113 6.85 -10.94 8.14
CA SER A 113 6.68 -9.72 8.92
C SER A 113 7.71 -8.64 8.54
N ALA A 114 8.88 -9.04 8.06
CA ALA A 114 9.91 -8.10 7.59
C ALA A 114 9.48 -7.35 6.32
N ILE A 115 8.62 -7.94 5.48
CA ILE A 115 8.16 -7.30 4.24
C ILE A 115 7.43 -5.98 4.53
N PRO A 116 6.33 -5.95 5.31
CA PRO A 116 5.65 -4.71 5.63
C PRO A 116 6.51 -3.78 6.50
N LEU A 117 7.45 -4.31 7.29
CA LEU A 117 8.39 -3.50 8.07
C LEU A 117 9.32 -2.70 7.16
N VAL A 118 10.02 -3.36 6.25
CA VAL A 118 10.97 -2.72 5.33
C VAL A 118 10.24 -1.78 4.37
N LEU A 119 9.11 -2.23 3.82
CA LEU A 119 8.27 -1.42 2.94
C LEU A 119 7.77 -0.17 3.66
N GLY A 120 7.24 -0.34 4.87
CA GLY A 120 6.72 0.74 5.70
C GLY A 120 7.81 1.73 6.08
N ALA A 121 8.96 1.26 6.53
CA ALA A 121 10.10 2.12 6.85
C ALA A 121 10.58 2.90 5.62
N TYR A 122 10.77 2.23 4.48
CA TYR A 122 11.19 2.88 3.24
C TYR A 122 10.21 3.97 2.79
N LEU A 123 8.91 3.65 2.71
CA LEU A 123 7.88 4.58 2.25
C LEU A 123 7.68 5.74 3.23
N THR A 124 7.74 5.49 4.54
CA THR A 124 7.64 6.54 5.56
C THR A 124 8.84 7.47 5.47
N LEU A 125 10.06 6.96 5.49
CA LEU A 125 11.26 7.79 5.39
C LEU A 125 11.24 8.65 4.11
N ARG A 126 10.94 8.06 2.96
CA ARG A 126 10.85 8.79 1.69
C ARG A 126 9.70 9.78 1.64
N GLY A 127 8.53 9.40 2.18
CA GLY A 127 7.36 10.26 2.22
C GLY A 127 7.55 11.50 3.09
N PHE A 128 8.19 11.36 4.25
CA PHE A 128 8.43 12.48 5.17
C PHE A 128 9.68 13.31 4.81
N SER A 129 10.68 12.72 4.14
CA SER A 129 11.85 13.46 3.65
C SER A 129 11.59 14.25 2.38
N ALA A 130 10.47 13.99 1.66
CA ALA A 130 10.13 14.74 0.47
C ALA A 130 9.62 16.14 0.83
N PRO A 131 10.16 17.22 0.24
CA PRO A 131 9.64 18.58 0.47
C PRO A 131 8.18 18.63 0.00
N THR A 132 7.29 18.94 0.93
CA THR A 132 5.93 19.36 0.57
C THR A 132 6.03 20.79 0.06
N ALA A 133 5.49 21.07 -1.12
CA ALA A 133 5.30 22.46 -1.55
C ALA A 133 4.39 23.14 -0.52
N GLY A 134 4.99 23.91 0.37
CA GLY A 134 4.26 24.71 1.34
C GLY A 134 3.39 25.76 0.62
N PRO A 135 2.40 26.33 1.30
CA PRO A 135 1.56 27.41 0.73
C PRO A 135 2.39 28.56 0.15
N ASP A 136 3.60 28.79 0.67
CA ASP A 136 4.52 29.82 0.20
C ASP A 136 5.09 29.53 -1.20
N ALA A 137 5.22 28.27 -1.60
CA ALA A 137 5.64 27.90 -2.95
C ALA A 137 4.55 28.15 -4.00
N VAL A 138 3.27 28.10 -3.60
CA VAL A 138 2.12 28.45 -4.44
C VAL A 138 2.00 29.96 -4.56
N ALA A 139 2.29 30.70 -3.50
CA ALA A 139 2.30 32.15 -3.50
C ALA A 139 3.48 32.75 -4.31
N ALA A 140 4.63 32.07 -4.32
CA ALA A 140 5.80 32.46 -5.12
C ALA A 140 5.64 32.20 -6.62
N ALA A 141 4.75 31.27 -7.01
CA ALA A 141 4.31 31.09 -8.40
C ALA A 141 3.23 32.12 -8.73
N GLY A 142 3.59 33.40 -8.79
CA GLY A 142 2.69 34.54 -9.08
C GLY A 142 1.72 34.24 -10.24
N PRO A 143 0.67 35.07 -10.43
CA PRO A 143 -0.34 34.84 -11.46
C PRO A 143 0.34 34.69 -12.82
N VAL A 144 -0.01 33.55 -13.50
CA VAL A 144 0.47 33.27 -14.87
C VAL A 144 0.08 34.46 -15.75
N THR A 145 1.00 35.40 -15.95
CA THR A 145 0.83 36.47 -16.91
C THR A 145 0.72 35.85 -18.30
N ARG A 146 -0.51 35.76 -18.81
CA ARG A 146 -0.76 35.40 -20.22
C ARG A 146 0.01 36.43 -21.07
N GLN A 147 1.10 35.96 -21.67
CA GLN A 147 1.74 36.79 -22.72
C GLN A 147 0.71 36.99 -23.84
N PRO A 148 0.41 38.24 -24.21
CA PRO A 148 -0.46 38.52 -25.33
C PRO A 148 0.22 37.99 -26.60
N GLY A 149 -0.53 37.12 -27.33
CA GLY A 149 -0.03 36.44 -28.52
C GLY A 149 0.55 37.42 -29.54
N LYS A 150 1.79 37.21 -29.93
CA LYS A 150 2.36 37.80 -31.16
C LYS A 150 1.55 37.32 -32.35
N ARG A 151 0.63 38.14 -32.84
CA ARG A 151 0.08 37.98 -34.18
C ARG A 151 1.20 38.25 -35.21
N ARG A 152 1.46 37.31 -36.04
CA ARG A 152 2.07 37.47 -37.37
C ARG A 152 1.10 36.93 -38.39
#